data_0a50b0b027f05fc0f7555373dd64ead8
#
_entry.id   0a50b0b027f05fc0f7555373dd64ead8
#
_cell.length_a   1.000
_cell.length_b   1.000
_cell.length_c   1.000
_cell.angle_alpha   90.00
_cell.angle_beta   90.00
_cell.angle_gamma   90.00
#
_symmetry.space_group_name_H-M   'P 1'
#
loop_
_entity.id
_entity.type
_entity.pdbx_description
1 polymer ?
#
loop_
_entity_poly.entity_id
_entity_poly.type
_entity_poly.pdbx_seq_one_letter_code
_entity_poly.pdbx_strand_id
1 'polypeptide(L)'
;MQANLFLLTGVLALSFAQASRADDRVTVVTPAILDPNAPISQAVKRECSLEANLGSQVFQKVSERFPGTEQIQNSSQAGPEKIVLRVTILGVLGMGGGGWSGPKAMNVRAEILRNAKVIETTTLNRQSHPVWGSVSGTCPIMHRIAAALGQDVARWLPSALVLAKDKSLSSDQTVAPRQEESEASTAAPDKPTSETSR
;
A
#
# COMPACT_ATOMS: atom_id res chain seq x y z
N MET A 1 -28.88 8.22 70.77
CA MET A 1 -27.66 8.87 70.26
C MET A 1 -26.95 7.86 69.35
N GLN A 2 -27.16 7.95 68.06
CA GLN A 2 -26.49 7.09 67.04
C GLN A 2 -25.81 8.03 66.05
N ALA A 3 -24.47 7.97 66.01
CA ALA A 3 -23.66 8.74 65.14
C ALA A 3 -23.52 8.00 63.79
N ASN A 4 -24.04 8.56 62.70
CA ASN A 4 -23.86 8.07 61.33
C ASN A 4 -22.51 8.53 60.82
N LEU A 5 -21.61 7.59 60.62
CA LEU A 5 -20.30 7.79 59.98
C LEU A 5 -20.46 7.58 58.46
N PHE A 6 -20.51 8.69 57.69
CA PHE A 6 -20.50 8.67 56.25
C PHE A 6 -19.07 8.45 55.75
N LEU A 7 -18.80 7.25 55.20
CA LEU A 7 -17.60 6.92 54.46
C LEU A 7 -17.72 7.51 53.04
N LEU A 8 -17.01 8.60 52.76
CA LEU A 8 -16.79 9.13 51.38
C LEU A 8 -15.77 8.27 50.68
N THR A 9 -16.23 7.37 49.80
CA THR A 9 -15.40 6.61 48.88
C THR A 9 -15.14 7.48 47.62
N GLY A 10 -13.98 8.12 47.57
CA GLY A 10 -13.53 8.88 46.38
C GLY A 10 -13.16 7.91 45.26
N VAL A 11 -13.98 7.87 44.22
CA VAL A 11 -13.65 7.17 42.96
C VAL A 11 -12.69 8.04 42.18
N LEU A 12 -11.40 7.66 42.17
CA LEU A 12 -10.37 8.25 41.36
C LEU A 12 -10.55 7.73 39.92
N ALA A 13 -11.24 8.49 39.07
CA ALA A 13 -11.37 8.19 37.64
C ALA A 13 -10.03 8.44 36.97
N LEU A 14 -9.25 7.37 36.72
CA LEU A 14 -8.11 7.42 35.79
C LEU A 14 -8.65 7.60 34.37
N SER A 15 -8.69 8.84 33.91
CA SER A 15 -8.89 9.16 32.51
C SER A 15 -7.63 8.74 31.74
N PHE A 16 -7.64 7.55 31.17
CA PHE A 16 -6.68 7.18 30.14
C PHE A 16 -6.91 8.07 28.92
N ALA A 17 -6.14 9.13 28.81
CA ALA A 17 -6.03 9.89 27.57
C ALA A 17 -5.50 8.93 26.52
N GLN A 18 -6.38 8.37 25.71
CA GLN A 18 -6.05 7.71 24.48
C GLN A 18 -5.49 8.81 23.57
N ALA A 19 -4.17 8.93 23.53
CA ALA A 19 -3.49 9.71 22.52
C ALA A 19 -3.88 9.08 21.16
N SER A 20 -4.88 9.65 20.53
CA SER A 20 -5.27 9.31 19.16
C SER A 20 -4.04 9.55 18.31
N ARG A 21 -3.38 8.47 17.90
CA ARG A 21 -2.33 8.53 16.89
C ARG A 21 -3.00 8.97 15.59
N ALA A 22 -3.06 10.27 15.39
CA ALA A 22 -3.63 10.91 14.19
C ALA A 22 -2.86 10.53 12.90
N ASP A 23 -1.73 9.85 13.05
CA ASP A 23 -0.74 9.64 11.99
C ASP A 23 -0.85 8.27 11.29
N ASP A 24 -1.74 7.37 11.74
CA ASP A 24 -1.84 6.01 11.20
C ASP A 24 -3.10 5.78 10.33
N ARG A 25 -3.76 6.86 9.87
CA ARG A 25 -4.92 6.71 8.97
C ARG A 25 -4.46 6.30 7.58
N VAL A 26 -4.87 5.13 7.19
CA VAL A 26 -4.58 4.58 5.85
C VAL A 26 -5.74 4.87 4.92
N THR A 27 -5.43 5.31 3.72
CA THR A 27 -6.41 5.48 2.64
C THR A 27 -6.18 4.39 1.61
N VAL A 28 -7.21 3.61 1.28
CA VAL A 28 -7.12 2.48 0.35
C VAL A 28 -7.72 2.86 -1.00
N VAL A 29 -6.97 2.64 -2.06
CA VAL A 29 -7.47 2.81 -3.44
C VAL A 29 -8.33 1.61 -3.81
N THR A 30 -9.58 1.86 -4.16
CA THR A 30 -10.52 0.84 -4.65
C THR A 30 -11.32 1.37 -5.84
N PRO A 31 -11.52 0.55 -6.87
CA PRO A 31 -11.09 -0.85 -7.05
C PRO A 31 -9.56 -1.01 -7.10
N ALA A 32 -9.08 -2.25 -6.94
CA ALA A 32 -7.69 -2.58 -7.24
C ALA A 32 -7.41 -2.32 -8.72
N ILE A 33 -6.16 -2.05 -9.06
CA ILE A 33 -5.75 -1.75 -10.43
C ILE A 33 -5.36 -3.05 -11.13
N LEU A 34 -5.78 -3.24 -12.38
CA LEU A 34 -5.25 -4.29 -13.22
C LEU A 34 -4.08 -3.73 -14.05
N ASP A 35 -2.91 -4.36 -13.94
CA ASP A 35 -1.77 -4.00 -14.79
C ASP A 35 -2.17 -4.22 -16.28
N PRO A 36 -1.96 -3.26 -17.17
CA PRO A 36 -2.33 -3.39 -18.58
C PRO A 36 -1.71 -4.62 -19.27
N ASN A 37 -0.54 -5.05 -18.80
CA ASN A 37 0.19 -6.19 -19.33
C ASN A 37 -0.03 -7.48 -18.52
N ALA A 38 -0.93 -7.47 -17.55
CA ALA A 38 -1.21 -8.64 -16.72
C ALA A 38 -1.68 -9.82 -17.56
N PRO A 39 -1.01 -10.97 -17.51
CA PRO A 39 -1.52 -12.18 -18.13
C PRO A 39 -2.80 -12.63 -17.41
N ILE A 40 -3.92 -12.56 -18.10
CA ILE A 40 -5.24 -12.95 -17.61
C ILE A 40 -6.09 -13.46 -18.77
N SER A 41 -6.81 -14.55 -18.56
CA SER A 41 -7.77 -15.04 -19.57
C SER A 41 -8.95 -14.08 -19.72
N GLN A 42 -9.42 -13.89 -20.95
CA GLN A 42 -10.54 -12.99 -21.23
C GLN A 42 -11.83 -13.38 -20.50
N ALA A 43 -12.09 -14.68 -20.30
CA ALA A 43 -13.22 -15.16 -19.54
C ALA A 43 -13.17 -14.67 -18.08
N VAL A 44 -12.04 -14.89 -17.39
CA VAL A 44 -11.84 -14.48 -16.00
C VAL A 44 -11.94 -12.95 -15.86
N LYS A 45 -11.35 -12.20 -16.80
CA LYS A 45 -11.39 -10.74 -16.80
C LYS A 45 -12.82 -10.20 -16.87
N ARG A 46 -13.66 -10.78 -17.74
CA ARG A 46 -15.05 -10.30 -17.93
C ARG A 46 -16.00 -10.77 -16.84
N GLU A 47 -15.80 -11.97 -16.30
CA GLU A 47 -16.81 -12.63 -15.48
C GLU A 47 -16.57 -12.47 -13.98
N CYS A 48 -15.31 -12.31 -13.54
CA CYS A 48 -15.00 -12.43 -12.12
C CYS A 48 -14.87 -11.09 -11.37
N SER A 49 -14.94 -9.94 -12.04
CA SER A 49 -14.84 -8.61 -11.41
C SER A 49 -13.71 -8.51 -10.38
N LEU A 50 -12.50 -8.98 -10.76
CA LEU A 50 -11.39 -9.19 -9.82
C LEU A 50 -10.92 -7.91 -9.17
N GLU A 51 -10.88 -6.79 -9.90
CA GLU A 51 -10.44 -5.49 -9.41
C GLU A 51 -11.34 -5.00 -8.28
N ALA A 52 -12.65 -5.06 -8.49
CA ALA A 52 -13.63 -4.67 -7.47
C ALA A 52 -13.59 -5.60 -6.25
N ASN A 53 -13.52 -6.91 -6.50
CA ASN A 53 -13.49 -7.89 -5.41
C ASN A 53 -12.21 -7.77 -4.58
N LEU A 54 -11.02 -7.73 -5.20
CA LEU A 54 -9.76 -7.58 -4.48
C LEU A 54 -9.70 -6.26 -3.72
N GLY A 55 -10.08 -5.15 -4.34
CA GLY A 55 -10.12 -3.84 -3.69
C GLY A 55 -11.00 -3.84 -2.44
N SER A 56 -12.21 -4.43 -2.54
CA SER A 56 -13.13 -4.58 -1.41
C SER A 56 -12.55 -5.45 -0.29
N GLN A 57 -11.92 -6.59 -0.63
CA GLN A 57 -11.30 -7.47 0.37
C GLN A 57 -10.11 -6.79 1.07
N VAL A 58 -9.28 -6.07 0.33
CA VAL A 58 -8.17 -5.29 0.91
C VAL A 58 -8.71 -4.22 1.85
N PHE A 59 -9.68 -3.41 1.40
CA PHE A 59 -10.29 -2.38 2.23
C PHE A 59 -10.88 -2.96 3.51
N GLN A 60 -11.66 -4.03 3.42
CA GLN A 60 -12.25 -4.69 4.58
C GLN A 60 -11.19 -5.14 5.58
N LYS A 61 -10.15 -5.87 5.12
CA LYS A 61 -9.12 -6.42 6.01
C LYS A 61 -8.21 -5.36 6.62
N VAL A 62 -7.97 -4.27 5.89
CA VAL A 62 -7.23 -3.12 6.40
C VAL A 62 -8.06 -2.36 7.43
N SER A 63 -9.36 -2.13 7.17
CA SER A 63 -10.27 -1.44 8.10
C SER A 63 -10.46 -2.19 9.42
N GLU A 64 -10.47 -3.52 9.38
CA GLU A 64 -10.52 -4.36 10.58
C GLU A 64 -9.30 -4.13 11.50
N ARG A 65 -8.15 -3.79 10.92
CA ARG A 65 -6.89 -3.61 11.64
C ARG A 65 -6.53 -2.15 11.93
N PHE A 66 -6.95 -1.24 11.06
CA PHE A 66 -6.73 0.20 11.15
C PHE A 66 -8.07 0.94 11.15
N PRO A 67 -8.68 1.14 12.33
CA PRO A 67 -9.93 1.90 12.44
C PRO A 67 -9.75 3.32 11.88
N GLY A 68 -10.70 3.78 11.08
CA GLY A 68 -10.64 5.08 10.41
C GLY A 68 -9.97 5.02 9.03
N THR A 69 -9.73 3.82 8.47
CA THR A 69 -9.34 3.64 7.07
C THR A 69 -10.40 4.25 6.15
N GLU A 70 -9.94 5.08 5.21
CA GLU A 70 -10.78 5.71 4.18
C GLU A 70 -10.64 4.97 2.85
N GLN A 71 -11.66 5.08 2.01
CA GLN A 71 -11.69 4.52 0.66
C GLN A 71 -11.69 5.64 -0.37
N ILE A 72 -10.84 5.54 -1.39
CA ILE A 72 -10.79 6.47 -2.52
C ILE A 72 -10.73 5.70 -3.84
N GLN A 73 -11.12 6.33 -4.94
CA GLN A 73 -11.07 5.70 -6.27
C GLN A 73 -9.71 5.86 -6.95
N ASN A 74 -9.00 6.94 -6.65
CA ASN A 74 -7.72 7.24 -7.26
C ASN A 74 -6.76 7.84 -6.23
N SER A 75 -5.49 7.46 -6.28
CA SER A 75 -4.45 7.98 -5.38
C SER A 75 -4.29 9.51 -5.45
N SER A 76 -4.64 10.15 -6.57
CA SER A 76 -4.62 11.62 -6.70
C SER A 76 -5.69 12.35 -5.86
N GLN A 77 -6.70 11.64 -5.35
CA GLN A 77 -7.71 12.18 -4.45
C GLN A 77 -7.22 12.31 -3.00
N ALA A 78 -6.11 11.65 -2.68
CA ALA A 78 -5.52 11.75 -1.35
C ALA A 78 -4.75 13.06 -1.20
N GLY A 79 -4.94 13.74 -0.06
CA GLY A 79 -4.09 14.88 0.30
C GLY A 79 -2.62 14.48 0.45
N PRO A 80 -1.68 15.44 0.38
CA PRO A 80 -0.24 15.16 0.35
C PRO A 80 0.27 14.38 1.56
N GLU A 81 -0.28 14.62 2.72
CA GLU A 81 0.17 13.97 3.97
C GLU A 81 -0.47 12.60 4.22
N LYS A 82 -1.44 12.19 3.39
CA LYS A 82 -2.12 10.91 3.59
C LYS A 82 -1.27 9.74 3.12
N ILE A 83 -1.32 8.67 3.91
CA ILE A 83 -0.75 7.38 3.53
C ILE A 83 -1.77 6.66 2.66
N VAL A 84 -1.38 6.36 1.44
CA VAL A 84 -2.24 5.70 0.45
C VAL A 84 -1.73 4.29 0.19
N LEU A 85 -2.61 3.31 0.37
CA LEU A 85 -2.38 1.93 -0.01
C LEU A 85 -3.01 1.68 -1.39
N ARG A 86 -2.19 1.28 -2.34
CA ARG A 86 -2.59 0.90 -3.69
C ARG A 86 -2.25 -0.56 -3.95
N VAL A 87 -3.18 -1.32 -4.53
CA VAL A 87 -2.95 -2.71 -4.91
C VAL A 87 -3.17 -2.89 -6.41
N THR A 88 -2.18 -3.49 -7.08
CA THR A 88 -2.18 -3.74 -8.52
C THR A 88 -2.13 -5.25 -8.77
N ILE A 89 -3.04 -5.78 -9.57
CA ILE A 89 -3.04 -7.16 -10.05
C ILE A 89 -2.01 -7.27 -11.16
N LEU A 90 -0.95 -8.06 -10.96
CA LEU A 90 0.14 -8.25 -11.90
C LEU A 90 -0.09 -9.44 -12.84
N GLY A 91 -0.96 -10.36 -12.46
CA GLY A 91 -1.28 -11.52 -13.28
C GLY A 91 -2.25 -12.47 -12.57
N VAL A 92 -2.98 -13.21 -13.39
CA VAL A 92 -3.97 -14.18 -12.92
C VAL A 92 -3.82 -15.46 -13.72
N LEU A 93 -3.45 -16.53 -13.04
CA LEU A 93 -3.48 -17.88 -13.60
C LEU A 93 -4.87 -18.48 -13.36
N GLY A 94 -5.58 -18.80 -14.41
CA GLY A 94 -6.88 -19.45 -14.31
C GLY A 94 -7.54 -19.52 -15.67
N MET A 95 -7.80 -20.74 -16.13
CA MET A 95 -8.70 -20.97 -17.23
C MET A 95 -10.13 -21.10 -16.69
N GLY A 96 -11.13 -20.83 -17.50
CA GLY A 96 -12.52 -21.16 -17.18
C GLY A 96 -12.70 -22.66 -16.90
N GLY A 97 -13.86 -23.08 -16.39
CA GLY A 97 -14.17 -24.49 -16.12
C GLY A 97 -14.00 -24.94 -14.65
N GLY A 98 -13.91 -23.99 -13.72
CA GLY A 98 -13.94 -24.29 -12.29
C GLY A 98 -12.71 -25.00 -11.75
N GLY A 99 -12.88 -25.77 -10.68
CA GLY A 99 -11.80 -26.48 -9.99
C GLY A 99 -11.14 -27.59 -10.82
N TRP A 100 -11.82 -28.12 -11.82
CA TRP A 100 -11.31 -29.16 -12.71
C TRP A 100 -10.30 -28.68 -13.74
N SER A 101 -10.27 -27.37 -14.04
CA SER A 101 -9.36 -26.78 -15.03
C SER A 101 -7.98 -26.41 -14.48
N GLY A 102 -7.56 -27.04 -13.39
CA GLY A 102 -6.25 -26.86 -12.78
C GLY A 102 -6.17 -25.73 -11.74
N PRO A 103 -4.95 -25.45 -11.23
CA PRO A 103 -4.75 -24.45 -10.18
C PRO A 103 -5.12 -23.05 -10.65
N LYS A 104 -5.58 -22.25 -9.70
CA LYS A 104 -5.84 -20.82 -9.88
C LYS A 104 -4.86 -20.04 -9.01
N ALA A 105 -4.33 -18.96 -9.52
CA ALA A 105 -3.42 -18.10 -8.77
C ALA A 105 -3.64 -16.63 -9.12
N MET A 106 -3.30 -15.75 -8.20
CA MET A 106 -3.28 -14.32 -8.41
C MET A 106 -2.01 -13.73 -7.81
N ASN A 107 -1.36 -12.88 -8.59
CA ASN A 107 -0.15 -12.15 -8.25
C ASN A 107 -0.50 -10.67 -8.13
N VAL A 108 -0.14 -10.05 -7.01
CA VAL A 108 -0.43 -8.64 -6.76
C VAL A 108 0.78 -7.91 -6.23
N ARG A 109 0.86 -6.62 -6.54
CA ARG A 109 1.79 -5.67 -5.92
C ARG A 109 1.00 -4.75 -5.01
N ALA A 110 1.40 -4.67 -3.74
CA ALA A 110 0.89 -3.69 -2.80
C ALA A 110 1.93 -2.60 -2.59
N GLU A 111 1.51 -1.35 -2.64
CA GLU A 111 2.37 -0.17 -2.58
C GLU A 111 1.81 0.83 -1.57
N ILE A 112 2.69 1.37 -0.73
CA ILE A 112 2.41 2.52 0.12
C ILE A 112 2.92 3.76 -0.59
N LEU A 113 2.05 4.76 -0.74
CA LEU A 113 2.39 6.04 -1.33
C LEU A 113 2.21 7.17 -0.31
N ARG A 114 3.07 8.18 -0.40
CA ARG A 114 2.92 9.49 0.25
C ARG A 114 3.34 10.55 -0.77
N ASN A 115 2.61 11.64 -0.90
CA ASN A 115 2.85 12.64 -1.93
C ASN A 115 2.96 12.05 -3.35
N ALA A 116 2.08 11.10 -3.69
CA ALA A 116 2.09 10.34 -4.94
C ALA A 116 3.39 9.54 -5.21
N LYS A 117 4.37 9.56 -4.31
CA LYS A 117 5.62 8.80 -4.41
C LYS A 117 5.47 7.46 -3.69
N VAL A 118 5.88 6.37 -4.34
CA VAL A 118 5.96 5.05 -3.70
C VAL A 118 7.11 5.07 -2.70
N ILE A 119 6.81 4.76 -1.44
CA ILE A 119 7.78 4.72 -0.33
C ILE A 119 8.06 3.30 0.12
N GLU A 120 7.10 2.38 -0.04
CA GLU A 120 7.30 0.96 0.27
C GLU A 120 6.47 0.10 -0.70
N THR A 121 6.96 -1.10 -1.02
CA THR A 121 6.30 -2.02 -1.94
C THR A 121 6.54 -3.47 -1.55
N THR A 122 5.56 -4.33 -1.86
CA THR A 122 5.72 -5.79 -1.76
C THR A 122 4.94 -6.48 -2.89
N THR A 123 5.39 -7.68 -3.23
CA THR A 123 4.67 -8.55 -4.16
C THR A 123 4.17 -9.79 -3.41
N LEU A 124 2.89 -10.07 -3.56
CA LEU A 124 2.20 -11.18 -2.89
C LEU A 124 1.60 -12.10 -3.94
N ASN A 125 1.67 -13.40 -3.67
CA ASN A 125 1.08 -14.43 -4.51
C ASN A 125 0.22 -15.38 -3.68
N ARG A 126 -0.94 -15.72 -4.19
CA ARG A 126 -1.79 -16.77 -3.64
C ARG A 126 -2.29 -17.68 -4.75
N GLN A 127 -2.33 -18.96 -4.44
CA GLN A 127 -2.87 -19.97 -5.33
C GLN A 127 -3.88 -20.85 -4.59
N SER A 128 -4.82 -21.40 -5.34
CA SER A 128 -5.72 -22.42 -4.83
C SER A 128 -5.05 -23.79 -4.93
N HIS A 129 -5.26 -24.62 -3.91
CA HIS A 129 -4.99 -26.04 -4.04
C HIS A 129 -6.22 -26.74 -4.62
N PRO A 130 -6.06 -27.71 -5.54
CA PRO A 130 -7.17 -28.50 -6.01
C PRO A 130 -7.77 -29.27 -4.83
N VAL A 131 -9.05 -29.03 -4.56
CA VAL A 131 -9.82 -29.81 -3.58
C VAL A 131 -10.68 -30.78 -4.36
N TRP A 132 -10.36 -32.05 -4.25
CA TRP A 132 -11.14 -33.14 -4.87
C TRP A 132 -12.60 -33.00 -4.43
N GLY A 133 -13.53 -33.08 -5.41
CA GLY A 133 -14.96 -32.95 -5.17
C GLY A 133 -15.52 -31.53 -5.07
N SER A 134 -14.68 -30.49 -5.18
CA SER A 134 -15.15 -29.11 -5.22
C SER A 134 -15.72 -28.75 -6.59
N VAL A 135 -17.03 -28.53 -6.66
CA VAL A 135 -17.75 -28.02 -7.86
C VAL A 135 -17.72 -26.50 -7.97
N SER A 136 -16.84 -25.81 -7.22
CA SER A 136 -16.75 -24.37 -7.26
C SER A 136 -16.28 -23.88 -8.62
N GLY A 137 -16.98 -22.91 -9.18
CA GLY A 137 -16.57 -22.20 -10.39
C GLY A 137 -15.27 -21.42 -10.23
N THR A 138 -14.71 -20.94 -11.34
CA THR A 138 -13.45 -20.17 -11.34
C THR A 138 -13.56 -18.91 -10.49
N CYS A 139 -14.62 -18.12 -10.62
CA CYS A 139 -14.78 -16.85 -9.89
C CYS A 139 -14.88 -17.02 -8.37
N PRO A 140 -15.66 -17.97 -7.81
CA PRO A 140 -15.65 -18.22 -6.37
C PRO A 140 -14.26 -18.61 -5.82
N ILE A 141 -13.44 -19.32 -6.62
CA ILE A 141 -12.07 -19.66 -6.23
C ILE A 141 -11.21 -18.38 -6.23
N MET A 142 -11.31 -17.55 -7.28
CA MET A 142 -10.59 -16.29 -7.37
C MET A 142 -10.96 -15.33 -6.25
N HIS A 143 -12.24 -15.26 -5.86
CA HIS A 143 -12.68 -14.43 -4.73
C HIS A 143 -12.09 -14.90 -3.39
N ARG A 144 -11.94 -16.21 -3.17
CA ARG A 144 -11.24 -16.74 -1.99
C ARG A 144 -9.74 -16.38 -2.01
N ILE A 145 -9.10 -16.43 -3.18
CA ILE A 145 -7.72 -15.98 -3.35
C ILE A 145 -7.59 -14.48 -3.04
N ALA A 146 -8.51 -13.66 -3.55
CA ALA A 146 -8.53 -12.22 -3.27
C ALA A 146 -8.72 -11.93 -1.77
N ALA A 147 -9.58 -12.66 -1.07
CA ALA A 147 -9.75 -12.54 0.38
C ALA A 147 -8.46 -12.89 1.15
N ALA A 148 -7.76 -13.96 0.74
CA ALA A 148 -6.47 -14.32 1.34
C ALA A 148 -5.40 -13.24 1.07
N LEU A 149 -5.35 -12.68 -0.13
CA LEU A 149 -4.46 -11.58 -0.48
C LEU A 149 -4.77 -10.32 0.33
N GLY A 150 -6.04 -9.98 0.52
CA GLY A 150 -6.47 -8.87 1.39
C GLY A 150 -5.95 -9.03 2.81
N GLN A 151 -6.01 -10.25 3.35
CA GLN A 151 -5.46 -10.56 4.66
C GLN A 151 -3.92 -10.45 4.71
N ASP A 152 -3.22 -10.86 3.63
CA ASP A 152 -1.77 -10.74 3.55
C ASP A 152 -1.33 -9.29 3.49
N VAL A 153 -2.01 -8.45 2.70
CA VAL A 153 -1.79 -7.01 2.63
C VAL A 153 -1.97 -6.37 4.00
N ALA A 154 -3.06 -6.69 4.71
CA ALA A 154 -3.33 -6.17 6.04
C ALA A 154 -2.29 -6.63 7.10
N ARG A 155 -1.68 -7.81 6.93
CA ARG A 155 -0.58 -8.30 7.77
C ARG A 155 0.76 -7.61 7.47
N TRP A 156 1.04 -7.34 6.21
CA TRP A 156 2.26 -6.66 5.78
C TRP A 156 2.28 -5.18 6.19
N LEU A 157 1.13 -4.52 6.14
CA LEU A 157 1.00 -3.07 6.28
C LEU A 157 1.66 -2.47 7.54
N PRO A 158 1.53 -3.05 8.77
CA PRO A 158 2.16 -2.45 9.95
C PRO A 158 3.69 -2.34 9.86
N SER A 159 4.36 -3.39 9.41
CA SER A 159 5.82 -3.37 9.22
C SER A 159 6.25 -2.41 8.12
N ALA A 160 5.48 -2.34 7.05
CA ALA A 160 5.72 -1.44 5.95
C ALA A 160 5.57 0.04 6.35
N LEU A 161 4.59 0.37 7.22
CA LEU A 161 4.41 1.72 7.76
C LEU A 161 5.59 2.17 8.63
N VAL A 162 6.16 1.26 9.42
CA VAL A 162 7.37 1.55 10.20
C VAL A 162 8.54 1.87 9.28
N LEU A 163 8.82 1.03 8.28
CA LEU A 163 9.89 1.25 7.30
C LEU A 163 9.69 2.53 6.48
N ALA A 164 8.45 2.83 6.12
CA ALA A 164 8.10 4.04 5.40
C ALA A 164 8.36 5.31 6.23
N LYS A 165 8.14 5.25 7.54
CA LYS A 165 8.42 6.34 8.48
C LYS A 165 9.92 6.59 8.61
N ASP A 166 10.71 5.53 8.76
CA ASP A 166 12.17 5.64 8.86
C ASP A 166 12.80 6.24 7.59
N LYS A 167 12.32 5.82 6.41
CA LYS A 167 12.76 6.38 5.12
C LYS A 167 12.43 7.87 4.98
N SER A 168 11.28 8.33 5.49
CA SER A 168 10.90 9.74 5.43
C SER A 168 11.80 10.61 6.32
N LEU A 169 12.22 10.12 7.48
CA LEU A 169 13.13 10.84 8.39
C LEU A 169 14.54 10.94 7.80
N SER A 170 15.01 9.91 7.10
CA SER A 170 16.35 9.89 6.49
C SER A 170 16.47 10.82 5.28
N SER A 171 15.38 11.03 4.53
CA SER A 171 15.39 11.91 3.35
C SER A 171 15.38 13.40 3.69
N ASP A 172 14.94 13.77 4.88
CA ASP A 172 14.89 15.18 5.32
C ASP A 172 16.25 15.68 5.84
N GLN A 173 17.19 14.79 6.15
CA GLN A 173 18.52 15.13 6.65
C GLN A 173 19.58 15.40 5.56
N THR A 174 19.27 15.23 4.28
CA THR A 174 20.27 15.32 3.19
C THR A 174 20.25 16.64 2.41
N VAL A 175 19.49 17.64 2.84
CA VAL A 175 19.48 18.96 2.19
C VAL A 175 20.11 20.01 3.09
N ALA A 176 21.42 19.88 3.29
CA ALA A 176 22.28 21.05 3.60
C ALA A 176 23.04 21.38 2.32
N PRO A 177 22.83 22.56 1.71
CA PRO A 177 23.64 22.96 0.56
C PRO A 177 25.06 23.26 1.07
N ARG A 178 26.02 22.42 0.66
CA ARG A 178 27.43 22.75 0.76
C ARG A 178 27.65 23.93 -0.19
N GLN A 179 27.79 25.11 0.38
CA GLN A 179 28.33 26.28 -0.33
C GLN A 179 29.78 25.93 -0.71
N GLU A 180 30.00 25.60 -1.96
CA GLU A 180 31.31 25.65 -2.56
C GLU A 180 31.64 27.12 -2.77
N GLU A 181 32.54 27.59 -1.94
CA GLU A 181 33.24 28.86 -2.02
C GLU A 181 34.04 28.87 -3.31
N SER A 182 33.57 29.67 -4.27
CA SER A 182 34.24 29.91 -5.55
C SER A 182 35.41 30.87 -5.28
N GLU A 183 36.61 30.34 -5.13
CA GLU A 183 37.83 31.10 -5.24
C GLU A 183 38.11 31.42 -6.71
N ALA A 184 37.99 32.71 -6.97
CA ALA A 184 38.43 33.33 -8.22
C ALA A 184 39.95 33.18 -8.37
N SER A 185 40.39 32.51 -9.44
CA SER A 185 41.77 32.68 -9.93
C SER A 185 41.75 33.28 -11.34
N THR A 186 42.12 34.54 -11.28
CA THR A 186 42.44 35.40 -12.44
C THR A 186 43.71 34.90 -13.14
N ALA A 187 43.66 34.65 -14.42
CA ALA A 187 44.82 34.83 -15.30
C ALA A 187 44.36 35.06 -16.74
N ALA A 188 44.85 36.17 -17.29
CA ALA A 188 44.57 36.77 -18.57
C ALA A 188 45.34 36.12 -19.75
N PRO A 189 45.28 36.70 -20.97
CA PRO A 189 45.11 35.95 -22.22
C PRO A 189 46.43 35.83 -23.00
N ASP A 190 46.49 34.88 -23.87
CA ASP A 190 47.42 34.99 -25.01
C ASP A 190 46.78 34.53 -26.33
N LYS A 191 47.12 35.27 -27.37
CA LYS A 191 46.56 35.39 -28.70
C LYS A 191 47.54 34.70 -29.70
N PRO A 192 47.29 34.69 -31.01
CA PRO A 192 46.83 33.61 -31.85
C PRO A 192 47.92 33.07 -32.81
N THR A 193 47.68 31.99 -33.47
CA THR A 193 48.35 31.78 -34.78
C THR A 193 47.49 30.89 -35.67
N SER A 194 47.26 31.43 -36.83
CA SER A 194 46.74 30.90 -38.08
C SER A 194 47.60 29.79 -38.69
N GLU A 195 47.04 28.93 -39.48
CA GLU A 195 47.40 28.47 -40.83
C GLU A 195 46.62 27.19 -41.16
N THR A 196 45.75 27.18 -42.13
CA THR A 196 45.86 27.00 -43.57
C THR A 196 46.17 25.56 -44.04
N SER A 197 45.29 25.12 -44.92
CA SER A 197 45.45 24.16 -46.05
C SER A 197 45.45 22.66 -45.73
N ARG A 198 44.54 21.88 -46.17
CA ARG A 198 44.28 21.41 -47.54
C ARG A 198 43.10 20.48 -47.58
#